data_9eec08b0752f80ac4f605c118f103f4e
#
_entry.id   9eec08b0752f80ac4f605c118f103f4e
#
_cell.length_a   1.000
_cell.length_b   1.000
_cell.length_c   1.000
_cell.angle_alpha   90.00
_cell.angle_beta   90.00
_cell.angle_gamma   90.00
#
_symmetry.space_group_name_H-M   'P 1'
#
loop_
_entity.id
_entity.type
_entity.pdbx_description
1 polymer ?
#
loop_
_entity_poly.entity_id
_entity_poly.type
_entity_poly.pdbx_seq_one_letter_code
_entity_poly.pdbx_strand_id
1 'polypeptide(L)'
;MTVKVSVILPVYNVEKYLKECLDSILNQTLQEIEVICVDDGSTDRSLEILREYEKKDKRVIVLTQENKGAGAARNKGLAIAKGEYLSFLDSDDFFASGMLEEAYRRCVEKKAQICVYQVLRYNEKTKETVYDKGSFKKENALKRKLVQLHPERLISS
;
A
#
# COMPACT_ATOMS: atom_id res chain seq x y z
N MET A 1 -13.05 -5.38 16.85
CA MET A 1 -11.59 -5.15 16.84
C MET A 1 -11.32 -3.72 16.43
N THR A 2 -10.44 -3.03 17.13
CA THR A 2 -10.02 -1.67 16.74
C THR A 2 -9.03 -1.79 15.59
N VAL A 3 -9.26 -1.05 14.49
CA VAL A 3 -8.35 -1.02 13.34
C VAL A 3 -7.12 -0.19 13.70
N LYS A 4 -5.94 -0.79 13.61
CA LYS A 4 -4.65 -0.11 13.88
C LYS A 4 -4.13 0.67 12.68
N VAL A 5 -4.23 0.08 11.49
CA VAL A 5 -3.75 0.71 10.26
C VAL A 5 -4.79 0.59 9.15
N SER A 6 -5.14 1.71 8.52
CA SER A 6 -5.87 1.73 7.25
C SER A 6 -4.88 1.84 6.10
N VAL A 7 -4.86 0.84 5.23
CA VAL A 7 -4.07 0.87 3.99
C VAL A 7 -4.96 1.38 2.87
N ILE A 8 -4.60 2.52 2.27
CA ILE A 8 -5.34 3.13 1.17
C ILE A 8 -4.62 2.84 -0.13
N LEU A 9 -5.33 2.18 -1.06
CA LEU A 9 -4.82 1.66 -2.31
C LEU A 9 -5.61 2.27 -3.49
N PRO A 10 -5.09 3.31 -4.16
CA PRO A 10 -5.67 3.79 -5.40
C PRO A 10 -5.38 2.77 -6.52
N VAL A 11 -6.40 2.44 -7.31
CA VAL A 11 -6.31 1.41 -8.36
C VAL A 11 -6.81 1.98 -9.68
N TYR A 12 -5.99 1.87 -10.75
CA TYR A 12 -6.37 2.22 -12.11
C TYR A 12 -5.56 1.41 -13.12
N ASN A 13 -6.22 0.51 -13.87
CA ASN A 13 -5.62 -0.31 -14.93
C ASN A 13 -4.30 -0.99 -14.53
N VAL A 14 -4.35 -1.83 -13.48
CA VAL A 14 -3.17 -2.47 -12.88
C VAL A 14 -3.35 -3.96 -12.64
N GLU A 15 -4.22 -4.62 -13.43
CA GLU A 15 -4.59 -6.03 -13.28
C GLU A 15 -3.39 -6.97 -13.15
N LYS A 16 -2.27 -6.66 -13.82
CA LYS A 16 -1.05 -7.47 -13.82
C LYS A 16 -0.39 -7.57 -12.44
N TYR A 17 -0.45 -6.51 -11.62
CA TYR A 17 0.30 -6.40 -10.36
C TYR A 17 -0.61 -6.48 -9.13
N LEU A 18 -1.90 -6.22 -9.31
CA LEU A 18 -2.85 -6.00 -8.24
C LEU A 18 -2.96 -7.16 -7.26
N LYS A 19 -2.94 -8.42 -7.75
CA LYS A 19 -3.00 -9.60 -6.87
C LYS A 19 -1.81 -9.69 -5.94
N GLU A 20 -0.59 -9.50 -6.45
CA GLU A 20 0.62 -9.52 -5.63
C GLU A 20 0.64 -8.37 -4.61
N CYS A 21 0.18 -7.19 -5.01
CA CYS A 21 0.01 -6.05 -4.11
C CYS A 21 -0.93 -6.39 -2.95
N LEU A 22 -2.15 -6.88 -3.25
CA LEU A 22 -3.16 -7.25 -2.24
C LEU A 22 -2.65 -8.37 -1.33
N ASP A 23 -2.06 -9.42 -1.90
CA ASP A 23 -1.50 -10.52 -1.13
C ASP A 23 -0.41 -10.04 -0.16
N SER A 24 0.43 -9.10 -0.58
CA SER A 24 1.47 -8.53 0.28
C SER A 24 0.91 -7.75 1.48
N ILE A 25 -0.27 -7.13 1.33
CA ILE A 25 -0.96 -6.42 2.40
C ILE A 25 -1.68 -7.41 3.33
N LEU A 26 -2.44 -8.35 2.76
CA LEU A 26 -3.27 -9.27 3.52
C LEU A 26 -2.46 -10.31 4.30
N ASN A 27 -1.24 -10.62 3.85
CA ASN A 27 -0.28 -11.51 4.52
C ASN A 27 0.66 -10.77 5.49
N GLN A 28 0.40 -9.50 5.83
CA GLN A 28 1.14 -8.82 6.88
C GLN A 28 0.93 -9.48 8.25
N THR A 29 1.94 -9.43 9.11
CA THR A 29 1.85 -9.99 10.48
C THR A 29 0.86 -9.22 11.35
N LEU A 30 0.70 -7.92 11.12
CA LEU A 30 -0.34 -7.10 11.76
C LEU A 30 -1.71 -7.43 11.14
N GLN A 31 -2.60 -8.03 11.93
CA GLN A 31 -3.93 -8.45 11.46
C GLN A 31 -5.03 -7.39 11.63
N GLU A 32 -4.85 -6.43 12.54
CA GLU A 32 -5.80 -5.36 12.83
C GLU A 32 -5.68 -4.21 11.81
N ILE A 33 -5.86 -4.57 10.54
CA ILE A 33 -5.82 -3.66 9.41
C ILE A 33 -7.15 -3.64 8.65
N GLU A 34 -7.41 -2.56 7.95
CA GLU A 34 -8.37 -2.51 6.84
C GLU A 34 -7.64 -2.08 5.56
N VAL A 35 -8.13 -2.57 4.42
CA VAL A 35 -7.56 -2.29 3.10
C VAL A 35 -8.64 -1.61 2.27
N ILE A 36 -8.49 -0.31 2.06
CA ILE A 36 -9.45 0.51 1.33
C ILE A 36 -8.94 0.69 -0.10
N CYS A 37 -9.49 -0.11 -1.00
CA CYS A 37 -9.19 -0.07 -2.42
C CYS A 37 -10.14 0.88 -3.13
N VAL A 38 -9.62 1.85 -3.85
CA VAL A 38 -10.44 2.80 -4.62
C VAL A 38 -10.13 2.64 -6.10
N ASP A 39 -11.06 1.98 -6.80
CA ASP A 39 -11.00 1.86 -8.26
C ASP A 39 -11.37 3.20 -8.91
N ASP A 40 -10.42 3.77 -9.62
CA ASP A 40 -10.53 5.08 -10.29
C ASP A 40 -10.99 4.93 -11.75
N GLY A 41 -12.02 4.11 -11.97
CA GLY A 41 -12.62 3.89 -13.28
C GLY A 41 -11.76 2.99 -14.18
N SER A 42 -11.23 1.89 -13.67
CA SER A 42 -10.47 0.92 -14.46
C SER A 42 -11.28 0.33 -15.61
N THR A 43 -10.61 0.12 -16.74
CA THR A 43 -11.19 -0.51 -17.95
C THR A 43 -10.67 -1.92 -18.20
N ASP A 44 -9.68 -2.36 -17.41
CA ASP A 44 -9.16 -3.72 -17.38
C ASP A 44 -9.86 -4.55 -16.29
N ARG A 45 -9.30 -5.71 -15.92
CA ARG A 45 -9.87 -6.60 -14.91
C ARG A 45 -9.59 -6.18 -13.47
N SER A 46 -9.02 -4.99 -13.23
CA SER A 46 -8.66 -4.53 -11.86
C SER A 46 -9.87 -4.54 -10.93
N LEU A 47 -11.01 -3.97 -11.34
CA LEU A 47 -12.22 -3.95 -10.50
C LEU A 47 -12.76 -5.36 -10.22
N GLU A 48 -12.71 -6.28 -11.18
CA GLU A 48 -13.11 -7.68 -10.99
C GLU A 48 -12.23 -8.35 -9.90
N ILE A 49 -10.93 -8.16 -9.98
CA ILE A 49 -9.97 -8.67 -8.99
C ILE A 49 -10.27 -8.11 -7.59
N LEU A 50 -10.49 -6.80 -7.48
CA LEU A 50 -10.84 -6.18 -6.20
C LEU A 50 -12.09 -6.80 -5.58
N ARG A 51 -13.15 -7.01 -6.37
CA ARG A 51 -14.41 -7.63 -5.91
C ARG A 51 -14.22 -9.10 -5.48
N GLU A 52 -13.31 -9.83 -6.10
CA GLU A 52 -12.94 -11.18 -5.63
C GLU A 52 -12.31 -11.16 -4.24
N TYR A 53 -11.39 -10.21 -3.99
CA TYR A 53 -10.73 -10.08 -2.68
C TYR A 53 -11.68 -9.59 -1.60
N GLU A 54 -12.55 -8.62 -1.90
CA GLU A 54 -13.59 -8.13 -0.97
C GLU A 54 -14.52 -9.25 -0.49
N LYS A 55 -14.87 -10.21 -1.38
CA LYS A 55 -15.69 -11.38 -1.01
C LYS A 55 -14.94 -12.38 -0.13
N LYS A 56 -13.60 -12.48 -0.29
CA LYS A 56 -12.76 -13.48 0.41
C LYS A 56 -12.28 -13.00 1.76
N ASP A 57 -12.02 -11.70 1.92
CA ASP A 57 -11.45 -11.13 3.13
C ASP A 57 -12.21 -9.85 3.54
N LYS A 58 -12.84 -9.92 4.72
CA LYS A 58 -13.66 -8.84 5.30
C LYS A 58 -12.87 -7.56 5.62
N ARG A 59 -11.55 -7.62 5.62
CA ARG A 59 -10.67 -6.45 5.80
C ARG A 59 -10.59 -5.59 4.53
N VAL A 60 -10.97 -6.13 3.37
CA VAL A 60 -10.96 -5.43 2.08
C VAL A 60 -12.27 -4.71 1.87
N ILE A 61 -12.18 -3.41 1.56
CA ILE A 61 -13.31 -2.53 1.26
C ILE A 61 -13.06 -1.94 -0.13
N VAL A 62 -13.98 -2.09 -1.06
CA VAL A 62 -13.84 -1.60 -2.43
C VAL A 62 -14.80 -0.45 -2.71
N LEU A 63 -14.22 0.70 -3.04
CA LEU A 63 -14.92 1.87 -3.55
C LEU A 63 -14.64 2.04 -5.04
N THR A 64 -15.57 2.66 -5.76
CA THR A 64 -15.42 2.99 -7.19
C THR A 64 -15.70 4.46 -7.42
N GLN A 65 -15.05 5.05 -8.40
CA GLN A 65 -15.33 6.41 -8.88
C GLN A 65 -15.06 6.51 -10.39
N GLU A 66 -15.55 7.55 -11.02
CA GLU A 66 -15.09 7.94 -12.36
C GLU A 66 -13.62 8.38 -12.25
N ASN A 67 -12.84 8.18 -13.32
CA ASN A 67 -11.42 8.54 -13.32
C ASN A 67 -11.21 10.02 -13.00
N LYS A 68 -10.64 10.28 -11.81
CA LYS A 68 -10.30 11.62 -11.28
C LYS A 68 -8.86 11.70 -10.80
N GLY A 69 -8.08 10.64 -11.04
CA GLY A 69 -6.68 10.53 -10.67
C GLY A 69 -6.44 9.99 -9.26
N ALA A 70 -5.23 9.47 -9.05
CA ALA A 70 -4.83 8.80 -7.82
C ALA A 70 -4.98 9.67 -6.55
N GLY A 71 -4.83 11.00 -6.66
CA GLY A 71 -5.04 11.92 -5.55
C GLY A 71 -6.49 11.93 -5.06
N ALA A 72 -7.45 11.98 -5.98
CA ALA A 72 -8.88 11.92 -5.66
C ALA A 72 -9.26 10.54 -5.07
N ALA A 73 -8.70 9.46 -5.62
CA ALA A 73 -8.88 8.12 -5.09
C ALA A 73 -8.36 7.99 -3.65
N ARG A 74 -7.15 8.51 -3.36
CA ARG A 74 -6.62 8.53 -1.99
C ARG A 74 -7.51 9.31 -1.04
N ASN A 75 -7.98 10.50 -1.43
CA ASN A 75 -8.89 11.31 -0.61
C ASN A 75 -10.22 10.59 -0.34
N LYS A 76 -10.76 9.87 -1.32
CA LYS A 76 -11.98 9.08 -1.13
C LYS A 76 -11.76 7.94 -0.13
N GLY A 77 -10.64 7.22 -0.20
CA GLY A 77 -10.28 6.21 0.77
C GLY A 77 -10.06 6.79 2.17
N LEU A 78 -9.38 7.95 2.25
CA LEU A 78 -9.12 8.65 3.51
C LEU A 78 -10.41 9.03 4.24
N ALA A 79 -11.46 9.41 3.52
CA ALA A 79 -12.74 9.83 4.09
C ALA A 79 -13.45 8.75 4.90
N ILE A 80 -13.14 7.47 4.70
CA ILE A 80 -13.77 6.34 5.42
C ILE A 80 -12.81 5.55 6.31
N ALA A 81 -11.52 5.91 6.30
CA ALA A 81 -10.48 5.24 7.07
C ALA A 81 -10.75 5.34 8.58
N LYS A 82 -10.58 4.21 9.29
CA LYS A 82 -10.85 4.07 10.74
C LYS A 82 -9.60 3.73 11.56
N GLY A 83 -8.48 3.47 10.88
CA GLY A 83 -7.22 3.10 11.51
C GLY A 83 -6.61 4.24 12.32
N GLU A 84 -5.96 3.88 13.42
CA GLU A 84 -5.17 4.81 14.21
C GLU A 84 -4.05 5.46 13.37
N TYR A 85 -3.49 4.71 12.44
CA TYR A 85 -2.51 5.17 11.46
C TYR A 85 -2.99 4.89 10.04
N LEU A 86 -2.46 5.68 9.11
CA LEU A 86 -2.75 5.57 7.68
C LEU A 86 -1.49 5.12 6.94
N SER A 87 -1.66 4.23 5.98
CA SER A 87 -0.61 3.84 5.04
C SER A 87 -1.12 3.97 3.61
N PHE A 88 -0.31 4.54 2.74
CA PHE A 88 -0.61 4.63 1.31
C PHE A 88 0.32 3.68 0.56
N LEU A 89 -0.24 2.91 -0.36
CA LEU A 89 0.52 2.02 -1.24
C LEU A 89 0.03 2.21 -2.68
N ASP A 90 0.94 2.33 -3.61
CA ASP A 90 0.60 2.31 -5.04
C ASP A 90 0.32 0.85 -5.45
N SER A 91 -0.70 0.63 -6.26
CA SER A 91 -1.22 -0.70 -6.56
C SER A 91 -0.34 -1.59 -7.45
N ASP A 92 0.75 -1.03 -7.95
CA ASP A 92 1.85 -1.73 -8.63
C ASP A 92 3.05 -2.03 -7.73
N ASP A 93 3.00 -1.60 -6.45
CA ASP A 93 4.02 -1.86 -5.43
C ASP A 93 3.58 -2.98 -4.46
N PHE A 94 4.46 -3.41 -3.56
CA PHE A 94 4.15 -4.42 -2.55
C PHE A 94 4.92 -4.18 -1.25
N PHE A 95 4.35 -4.64 -0.14
CA PHE A 95 4.98 -4.55 1.19
C PHE A 95 5.91 -5.71 1.47
N ALA A 96 7.02 -5.45 2.16
CA ALA A 96 7.80 -6.48 2.81
C ALA A 96 7.00 -7.10 3.97
N SER A 97 7.23 -8.38 4.25
CA SER A 97 6.60 -9.06 5.38
C SER A 97 6.92 -8.36 6.71
N GLY A 98 5.91 -8.21 7.57
CA GLY A 98 6.06 -7.58 8.89
C GLY A 98 6.24 -6.05 8.88
N MET A 99 6.19 -5.39 7.72
CA MET A 99 6.43 -3.96 7.59
C MET A 99 5.42 -3.13 8.39
N LEU A 100 4.13 -3.44 8.30
CA LEU A 100 3.08 -2.69 9.01
C LEU A 100 3.18 -2.88 10.52
N GLU A 101 3.49 -4.08 11.01
CA GLU A 101 3.65 -4.36 12.43
C GLU A 101 4.82 -3.58 13.02
N GLU A 102 5.97 -3.62 12.37
CA GLU A 102 7.17 -2.91 12.82
C GLU A 102 6.95 -1.39 12.79
N ALA A 103 6.30 -0.86 11.74
CA ALA A 103 5.98 0.56 11.65
C ALA A 103 5.04 0.99 12.80
N TYR A 104 3.95 0.25 13.00
CA TYR A 104 3.00 0.53 14.06
C TYR A 104 3.66 0.48 15.44
N ARG A 105 4.41 -0.59 15.74
CA ARG A 105 5.13 -0.76 17.00
C ARG A 105 6.05 0.43 17.29
N ARG A 106 6.84 0.86 16.31
CA ARG A 106 7.75 2.02 16.45
C ARG A 106 7.00 3.32 16.68
N CYS A 107 5.92 3.57 15.95
CA CYS A 107 5.11 4.76 16.15
C CYS A 107 4.56 4.82 17.58
N VAL A 108 4.03 3.72 18.09
CA VAL A 108 3.50 3.65 19.47
C VAL A 108 4.61 3.83 20.51
N GLU A 109 5.71 3.09 20.40
CA GLU A 109 6.84 3.16 21.35
C GLU A 109 7.48 4.55 21.43
N LYS A 110 7.60 5.23 20.28
CA LYS A 110 8.24 6.55 20.20
C LYS A 110 7.23 7.70 20.27
N LYS A 111 5.94 7.41 20.40
CA LYS A 111 4.86 8.40 20.30
C LYS A 111 4.95 9.24 19.02
N ALA A 112 5.38 8.60 17.92
CA ALA A 112 5.60 9.25 16.64
C ALA A 112 4.28 9.33 15.86
N GLN A 113 4.04 10.46 15.21
CA GLN A 113 2.87 10.67 14.35
C GLN A 113 3.12 10.16 12.92
N ILE A 114 4.37 10.10 12.49
CA ILE A 114 4.77 9.73 11.13
C ILE A 114 5.91 8.72 11.19
N CYS A 115 5.77 7.65 10.42
CA CYS A 115 6.84 6.70 10.13
C CYS A 115 7.21 6.77 8.64
N VAL A 116 8.49 7.00 8.37
CA VAL A 116 9.00 7.05 6.99
C VAL A 116 9.65 5.71 6.66
N TYR A 117 9.28 5.13 5.54
CA TYR A 117 9.81 3.86 5.04
C TYR A 117 10.92 4.08 4.04
N GLN A 118 11.81 3.10 3.96
CA GLN A 118 12.73 3.00 2.85
C GLN A 118 12.08 2.22 1.72
N VAL A 119 12.25 2.72 0.50
CA VAL A 119 11.78 2.07 -0.71
C VAL A 119 12.94 1.34 -1.36
N LEU A 120 12.73 0.07 -1.67
CA LEU A 120 13.63 -0.72 -2.49
C LEU A 120 13.06 -0.83 -3.90
N ARG A 121 13.90 -0.68 -4.91
CA ARG A 121 13.52 -0.97 -6.29
C ARG A 121 13.69 -2.47 -6.55
N TYR A 122 12.62 -3.11 -6.95
CA TYR A 122 12.62 -4.51 -7.36
C TYR A 122 12.68 -4.61 -8.88
N ASN A 123 13.63 -5.39 -9.38
CA ASN A 123 13.74 -5.67 -10.80
C ASN A 123 13.09 -7.02 -11.11
N GLU A 124 11.96 -7.00 -11.84
CA GLU A 124 11.20 -8.22 -12.19
C GLU A 124 11.99 -9.22 -13.02
N LYS A 125 12.95 -8.78 -13.83
CA LYS A 125 13.76 -9.65 -14.70
C LYS A 125 14.88 -10.33 -13.93
N THR A 126 15.63 -9.58 -13.12
CA THR A 126 16.80 -10.12 -12.38
C THR A 126 16.43 -10.64 -11.01
N LYS A 127 15.20 -10.33 -10.51
CA LYS A 127 14.76 -10.65 -9.15
C LYS A 127 15.58 -10.00 -8.04
N GLU A 128 16.34 -8.96 -8.39
CA GLU A 128 17.20 -8.24 -7.46
C GLU A 128 16.49 -7.03 -6.88
N THR A 129 16.83 -6.70 -5.63
CA THR A 129 16.40 -5.49 -4.94
C THR A 129 17.55 -4.53 -4.79
N VAL A 130 17.34 -3.25 -5.06
CA VAL A 130 18.34 -2.20 -4.91
C VAL A 130 17.77 -1.06 -4.08
N TYR A 131 18.58 -0.53 -3.16
CA TYR A 131 18.18 0.64 -2.37
C TYR A 131 17.97 1.86 -3.27
N ASP A 132 16.80 2.51 -3.12
CA ASP A 132 16.55 3.78 -3.81
C ASP A 132 17.33 4.91 -3.11
N LYS A 133 18.44 5.35 -3.71
CA LYS A 133 19.25 6.45 -3.20
C LYS A 133 18.67 7.85 -3.51
N GLY A 134 17.37 7.93 -3.83
CA GLY A 134 16.67 9.21 -4.02
C GLY A 134 16.89 9.91 -5.35
N SER A 135 17.54 9.27 -6.31
CA SER A 135 17.67 9.83 -7.66
C SER A 135 16.61 9.25 -8.60
N PHE A 136 15.51 9.97 -8.77
CA PHE A 136 14.55 9.71 -9.84
C PHE A 136 15.15 10.00 -11.21
N LYS A 137 16.03 9.14 -11.71
CA LYS A 137 16.31 9.09 -13.14
C LYS A 137 15.26 8.18 -13.78
N LYS A 138 14.47 8.75 -14.68
CA LYS A 138 13.59 8.02 -15.60
C LYS A 138 14.44 7.10 -16.47
N GLU A 139 14.62 5.87 -16.06
CA GLU A 139 15.08 4.82 -16.95
C GLU A 139 13.95 3.82 -17.15
N ASN A 140 13.64 3.54 -18.42
CA ASN A 140 12.59 2.67 -18.93
C ASN A 140 12.82 1.19 -18.54
N ALA A 141 12.61 0.84 -17.28
CA ALA A 141 12.49 -0.53 -16.84
C ALA A 141 11.30 -0.64 -15.90
N LEU A 142 10.50 -1.66 -16.07
CA LEU A 142 9.42 -2.07 -15.17
C LEU A 142 10.01 -2.29 -13.76
N LYS A 143 10.05 -1.23 -12.96
CA LYS A 143 10.63 -1.23 -11.62
C LYS A 143 9.47 -1.08 -10.64
N ARG A 144 9.19 -2.15 -9.92
CA ARG A 144 8.28 -2.13 -8.77
C ARG A 144 9.04 -1.74 -7.52
N LYS A 145 8.35 -1.16 -6.56
CA LYS A 145 8.94 -0.76 -5.29
C LYS A 145 8.53 -1.74 -4.20
N LEU A 146 9.51 -2.32 -3.54
CA LEU A 146 9.31 -2.99 -2.27
C LEU A 146 9.38 -1.95 -1.16
N VAL A 147 8.31 -1.79 -0.42
CA VAL A 147 8.24 -0.84 0.70
C VAL A 147 8.71 -1.55 1.97
N GLN A 148 9.81 -1.09 2.52
CA GLN A 148 10.42 -1.61 3.74
C GLN A 148 10.76 -0.49 4.72
N LEU A 149 10.69 -0.77 6.01
CA LEU A 149 10.98 0.19 7.06
C LEU A 149 12.47 0.53 7.15
N HIS A 150 12.77 1.83 7.24
CA HIS A 150 14.13 2.28 7.56
C HIS A 150 14.29 2.40 9.08
N PRO A 151 15.29 1.74 9.71
CA PRO A 151 15.39 1.68 11.16
C PRO A 151 15.65 3.02 11.87
N GLU A 152 16.04 4.08 11.14
CA GLU A 152 16.52 5.32 11.74
C GLU A 152 15.66 6.58 11.44
N ARG A 153 14.52 6.45 10.73
CA ARG A 153 13.72 7.62 10.34
C ARG A 153 12.32 7.58 10.95
N LEU A 154 12.25 7.94 12.23
CA LEU A 154 11.00 8.26 12.91
C LEU A 154 10.95 9.75 13.17
N ILE A 155 9.85 10.40 12.84
CA ILE A 155 9.59 11.79 13.20
C ILE A 155 8.75 11.77 14.48
N SER A 156 9.35 12.14 15.60
CA SER A 156 8.64 12.38 16.84
C SER A 156 8.08 13.81 16.84
N SER A 157 6.89 13.98 17.37
CA SER A 157 6.28 15.29 17.65
C SER A 157 7.02 16.05 18.74
#